data_264239c9e32bf8ea643ca00a10522581
#
_entry.id   264239c9e32bf8ea643ca00a10522581
#
_cell.length_a   1.000
_cell.length_b   1.000
_cell.length_c   1.000
_cell.angle_alpha   90.00
_cell.angle_beta   90.00
_cell.angle_gamma   90.00
#
_symmetry.space_group_name_H-M   'P 1'
#
loop_
_entity.id
_entity.type
_entity.pdbx_description
1 polymer ?
#
loop_
_entity_poly.entity_id
_entity_poly.type
_entity_poly.pdbx_seq_one_letter_code
_entity_poly.pdbx_strand_id
1 'polypeptide(L)'
;MNKKLLIALVCVVIVAAGYFLFGQKPAGDKSADSSSEYRDTIIFATNTDILTLDPQIQNDTTTEQVVRMLYNNLLKFDDEGNIVGDLAEEWGPSEDGLTWTVKLKQGVKFHNGKEMTAADVKATFERAMHAKAGGLRTTEIIKMVRSVDAPDKYTVTITTDKPYGPMEALLCNLSLAVMDAEFIDKYGLDLGSKTEAENGTGPYKIASWTKDDEVVIERFGDYFDGPAFTQKIVVKPIPEAASRVIALENGEVDVIGNISANDLATLEKHENIKVMKVPTISQRLFRFGCNDPIISKTKVRQAIVYAIDRQAIIDSLFAGTVYPSTAPLAPVTWGYTNLGEIKRDIEKSKQLLKEAGYPDGFETKIVTCERYMKGTQMAEVLASQLAEVGIKAKIEVWEWSALSASWDGVKKEDFNQPIFVMGAGPSMRDADGGLRGLYTTSESGLNDRNYGFYSNAEADRLIYAGMSETNKEKRAELYAEAEKILYLDDPAAFWLFDMYGMCAMSGKVEGVKVSAINNVTFERARVKN
;
A
#
# COMPACT_ATOMS: atom_id res chain seq x y z
N MET A 1 -73.75 -8.56 -56.10
CA MET A 1 -72.43 -9.09 -55.81
C MET A 1 -72.59 -10.33 -54.95
N ASN A 2 -72.18 -11.45 -55.44
CA ASN A 2 -72.53 -12.78 -54.89
C ASN A 2 -71.72 -13.06 -53.59
N LYS A 3 -72.36 -13.40 -52.46
CA LYS A 3 -71.71 -13.67 -51.15
C LYS A 3 -70.55 -14.64 -51.23
N LYS A 4 -70.54 -15.54 -52.21
CA LYS A 4 -69.42 -16.46 -52.47
C LYS A 4 -68.17 -15.77 -53.06
N LEU A 5 -68.31 -14.64 -53.78
CA LEU A 5 -67.23 -13.86 -54.31
C LEU A 5 -66.57 -12.98 -53.24
N LEU A 6 -67.36 -12.54 -52.26
CA LEU A 6 -66.88 -11.74 -51.14
C LEU A 6 -66.03 -12.59 -50.18
N ILE A 7 -66.45 -13.87 -49.92
CA ILE A 7 -65.69 -14.78 -49.08
C ILE A 7 -64.37 -15.19 -49.73
N ALA A 8 -64.33 -15.39 -51.06
CA ALA A 8 -63.10 -15.71 -51.79
C ALA A 8 -62.11 -14.51 -51.75
N LEU A 9 -62.61 -13.26 -51.84
CA LEU A 9 -61.75 -12.07 -51.77
C LEU A 9 -61.19 -11.83 -50.35
N VAL A 10 -61.96 -12.12 -49.33
CA VAL A 10 -61.53 -12.01 -47.91
C VAL A 10 -60.50 -13.10 -47.57
N CYS A 11 -60.67 -14.33 -48.06
CA CYS A 11 -59.69 -15.41 -47.88
C CYS A 11 -58.34 -15.13 -48.60
N VAL A 12 -58.34 -14.52 -49.78
CA VAL A 12 -57.13 -14.15 -50.53
C VAL A 12 -56.37 -13.02 -49.81
N VAL A 13 -57.10 -12.05 -49.21
CA VAL A 13 -56.45 -10.96 -48.43
C VAL A 13 -55.87 -11.48 -47.14
N ILE A 14 -56.52 -12.43 -46.46
CA ILE A 14 -56.00 -13.03 -45.23
C ILE A 14 -54.76 -13.92 -45.52
N VAL A 15 -54.73 -14.67 -46.61
CA VAL A 15 -53.56 -15.47 -47.02
C VAL A 15 -52.40 -14.56 -47.47
N ALA A 16 -52.69 -13.47 -48.18
CA ALA A 16 -51.67 -12.49 -48.55
C ALA A 16 -51.09 -11.73 -47.34
N ALA A 17 -51.96 -11.35 -46.36
CA ALA A 17 -51.51 -10.75 -45.09
C ALA A 17 -50.76 -11.73 -44.19
N GLY A 18 -51.15 -13.02 -44.19
CA GLY A 18 -50.41 -14.09 -43.48
C GLY A 18 -49.05 -14.36 -44.12
N TYR A 19 -48.92 -14.31 -45.46
CA TYR A 19 -47.64 -14.46 -46.14
C TYR A 19 -46.69 -13.26 -45.91
N PHE A 20 -47.28 -12.04 -45.74
CA PHE A 20 -46.48 -10.86 -45.41
C PHE A 20 -46.06 -10.79 -43.93
N LEU A 21 -46.77 -11.46 -43.01
CA LEU A 21 -46.48 -11.50 -41.59
C LEU A 21 -45.60 -12.72 -41.16
N PHE A 22 -45.61 -13.82 -41.93
CA PHE A 22 -44.84 -15.01 -41.61
C PHE A 22 -43.79 -15.43 -42.64
N GLY A 23 -43.68 -14.67 -43.76
CA GLY A 23 -42.77 -14.95 -44.87
C GLY A 23 -41.45 -14.14 -44.83
N GLN A 24 -41.26 -13.25 -43.86
CA GLN A 24 -39.92 -12.72 -43.57
C GLN A 24 -39.20 -13.77 -42.73
N LYS A 25 -38.28 -14.52 -43.37
CA LYS A 25 -37.13 -15.07 -42.65
C LYS A 25 -36.60 -13.90 -41.80
N PRO A 26 -36.34 -14.11 -40.49
CA PRO A 26 -35.58 -13.11 -39.75
C PRO A 26 -34.34 -12.85 -40.63
N ALA A 27 -34.16 -11.62 -41.05
CA ALA A 27 -32.91 -11.16 -41.60
C ALA A 27 -31.89 -11.62 -40.52
N GLY A 28 -31.01 -12.52 -40.95
CA GLY A 28 -29.94 -12.93 -40.06
C GLY A 28 -29.36 -11.61 -39.57
N ASP A 29 -29.39 -11.49 -38.27
CA ASP A 29 -28.66 -10.48 -37.58
C ASP A 29 -27.23 -10.59 -38.11
N LYS A 30 -26.94 -9.79 -39.11
CA LYS A 30 -25.57 -9.38 -39.33
C LYS A 30 -25.32 -8.56 -38.07
N SER A 31 -24.96 -9.27 -36.98
CA SER A 31 -24.10 -8.67 -36.01
C SER A 31 -23.01 -8.02 -36.84
N ALA A 32 -23.15 -6.70 -37.02
CA ALA A 32 -22.03 -5.90 -37.40
C ALA A 32 -20.97 -6.33 -36.35
N ASP A 33 -19.95 -6.98 -36.87
CA ASP A 33 -18.68 -7.14 -36.18
C ASP A 33 -18.15 -5.71 -36.02
N SER A 34 -18.77 -4.94 -35.12
CA SER A 34 -18.18 -3.77 -34.55
C SER A 34 -17.07 -4.36 -33.69
N SER A 35 -15.88 -4.52 -34.30
CA SER A 35 -14.66 -4.70 -33.51
C SER A 35 -14.77 -3.70 -32.38
N SER A 36 -14.91 -4.20 -31.14
CA SER A 36 -14.94 -3.37 -29.94
C SER A 36 -13.74 -2.45 -30.04
N GLU A 37 -13.92 -1.15 -29.83
CA GLU A 37 -12.82 -0.17 -29.83
C GLU A 37 -11.72 -0.58 -28.82
N TYR A 38 -12.09 -1.39 -27.83
CA TYR A 38 -11.24 -1.82 -26.72
C TYR A 38 -11.15 -3.34 -26.63
N ARG A 39 -9.97 -3.83 -26.24
CA ARG A 39 -9.74 -5.24 -25.91
C ARG A 39 -10.37 -5.59 -24.54
N ASP A 40 -10.76 -6.84 -24.40
CA ASP A 40 -11.36 -7.36 -23.16
C ASP A 40 -10.32 -7.68 -22.06
N THR A 41 -9.03 -7.70 -22.41
CA THR A 41 -7.94 -8.15 -21.53
C THR A 41 -6.84 -7.11 -21.41
N ILE A 42 -6.36 -6.87 -20.18
CA ILE A 42 -5.13 -6.15 -19.86
C ILE A 42 -4.12 -7.16 -19.35
N ILE A 43 -2.87 -7.09 -19.82
CA ILE A 43 -1.75 -7.88 -19.33
C ILE A 43 -0.84 -6.97 -18.51
N PHE A 44 -0.73 -7.28 -17.21
CA PHE A 44 0.07 -6.53 -16.25
C PHE A 44 1.28 -7.35 -15.81
N ALA A 45 2.50 -6.87 -16.07
CA ALA A 45 3.71 -7.54 -15.63
C ALA A 45 4.24 -6.98 -14.30
N THR A 46 4.52 -7.90 -13.38
CA THR A 46 5.09 -7.65 -12.04
C THR A 46 6.46 -8.30 -11.91
N ASN A 47 7.21 -8.00 -10.84
CA ASN A 47 8.54 -8.58 -10.63
C ASN A 47 8.51 -9.95 -9.92
N THR A 48 7.42 -10.32 -9.29
CA THR A 48 7.22 -11.59 -8.56
C THR A 48 5.82 -12.10 -8.77
N ASP A 49 5.60 -13.39 -8.53
CA ASP A 49 4.26 -13.94 -8.36
C ASP A 49 3.65 -13.52 -7.02
N ILE A 50 2.34 -13.75 -6.84
CA ILE A 50 1.67 -13.60 -5.57
C ILE A 50 2.01 -14.76 -4.63
N LEU A 51 1.89 -14.53 -3.33
CA LEU A 51 2.17 -15.55 -2.31
C LEU A 51 0.89 -16.18 -1.75
N THR A 52 -0.21 -15.45 -1.78
CA THR A 52 -1.50 -15.83 -1.18
C THR A 52 -2.63 -14.97 -1.75
N LEU A 53 -3.86 -15.41 -1.56
CA LEU A 53 -5.07 -14.60 -1.79
C LEU A 53 -5.72 -14.15 -0.45
N ASP A 54 -5.08 -14.45 0.69
CA ASP A 54 -5.57 -14.05 2.02
C ASP A 54 -5.11 -12.63 2.36
N PRO A 55 -6.03 -11.66 2.57
CA PRO A 55 -5.68 -10.29 2.88
C PRO A 55 -4.98 -10.13 4.24
N GLN A 56 -5.12 -11.08 5.17
CA GLN A 56 -4.57 -10.97 6.53
C GLN A 56 -3.13 -11.45 6.66
N ILE A 57 -2.68 -12.36 5.79
CA ILE A 57 -1.31 -12.90 5.86
C ILE A 57 -0.37 -12.38 4.77
N GLN A 58 -0.88 -11.62 3.80
CA GLN A 58 -0.06 -11.02 2.75
C GLN A 58 0.93 -9.99 3.35
N ASN A 59 2.15 -9.92 2.78
CA ASN A 59 3.21 -9.02 3.24
C ASN A 59 4.11 -8.49 2.13
N ASP A 60 3.71 -8.63 0.87
CA ASP A 60 4.45 -8.15 -0.29
C ASP A 60 3.56 -7.34 -1.25
N THR A 61 4.20 -6.47 -2.05
CA THR A 61 3.50 -5.51 -2.90
C THR A 61 2.71 -6.19 -4.03
N THR A 62 3.23 -7.27 -4.63
CA THR A 62 2.55 -7.95 -5.75
C THR A 62 1.28 -8.66 -5.27
N THR A 63 1.37 -9.36 -4.14
CA THR A 63 0.20 -9.98 -3.50
C THR A 63 -0.84 -8.92 -3.12
N GLU A 64 -0.41 -7.82 -2.48
CA GLU A 64 -1.29 -6.70 -2.13
C GLU A 64 -1.99 -6.14 -3.36
N GLN A 65 -1.29 -6.00 -4.48
CA GLN A 65 -1.79 -5.53 -5.76
C GLN A 65 -3.00 -6.35 -6.26
N VAL A 66 -2.91 -7.68 -6.20
CA VAL A 66 -3.98 -8.57 -6.65
C VAL A 66 -5.11 -8.62 -5.62
N VAL A 67 -4.79 -8.78 -4.33
CA VAL A 67 -5.79 -8.91 -3.26
C VAL A 67 -6.69 -7.68 -3.16
N ARG A 68 -6.18 -6.47 -3.40
CA ARG A 68 -6.98 -5.23 -3.44
C ARG A 68 -7.99 -5.19 -4.59
N MET A 69 -7.81 -5.98 -5.63
CA MET A 69 -8.82 -6.11 -6.70
C MET A 69 -9.92 -7.12 -6.36
N LEU A 70 -9.66 -8.02 -5.40
CA LEU A 70 -10.59 -9.09 -4.99
C LEU A 70 -11.44 -8.74 -3.77
N TYR A 71 -10.98 -7.82 -2.90
CA TYR A 71 -11.62 -7.52 -1.63
C TYR A 71 -11.84 -6.02 -1.45
N ASN A 72 -12.84 -5.67 -0.63
CA ASN A 72 -13.09 -4.29 -0.18
C ASN A 72 -12.91 -4.18 1.33
N ASN A 73 -12.59 -2.97 1.77
CA ASN A 73 -12.55 -2.56 3.16
C ASN A 73 -13.85 -1.85 3.60
N LEU A 74 -14.01 -1.59 4.89
CA LEU A 74 -15.10 -0.73 5.35
C LEU A 74 -14.96 0.70 4.80
N LEU A 75 -13.73 1.23 4.82
CA LEU A 75 -13.37 2.54 4.28
C LEU A 75 -12.22 2.41 3.29
N LYS A 76 -12.06 3.38 2.40
CA LYS A 76 -10.96 3.46 1.44
C LYS A 76 -10.44 4.89 1.30
N PHE A 77 -9.25 5.03 0.72
CA PHE A 77 -8.74 6.33 0.28
C PHE A 77 -9.22 6.61 -1.15
N ASP A 78 -9.74 7.81 -1.39
CA ASP A 78 -9.98 8.31 -2.74
C ASP A 78 -8.68 8.75 -3.43
N ASP A 79 -8.78 9.25 -4.66
CA ASP A 79 -7.63 9.67 -5.46
C ASP A 79 -6.88 10.88 -4.83
N GLU A 80 -7.61 11.74 -4.11
CA GLU A 80 -7.09 12.90 -3.39
C GLU A 80 -6.47 12.53 -2.03
N GLY A 81 -6.71 11.31 -1.56
CA GLY A 81 -6.20 10.79 -0.29
C GLY A 81 -7.14 11.00 0.89
N ASN A 82 -8.38 11.42 0.66
CA ASN A 82 -9.39 11.49 1.69
C ASN A 82 -9.92 10.09 2.01
N ILE A 83 -10.37 9.88 3.24
CA ILE A 83 -11.03 8.65 3.64
C ILE A 83 -12.52 8.77 3.28
N VAL A 84 -13.00 7.79 2.54
CA VAL A 84 -14.40 7.69 2.08
C VAL A 84 -14.95 6.29 2.35
N GLY A 85 -16.29 6.15 2.34
CA GLY A 85 -16.94 4.85 2.51
C GLY A 85 -16.67 3.91 1.33
N ASP A 86 -16.20 2.69 1.62
CA ASP A 86 -16.12 1.59 0.66
C ASP A 86 -17.32 0.66 0.87
N LEU A 87 -17.30 -0.26 1.83
CA LEU A 87 -18.46 -1.05 2.25
C LEU A 87 -19.33 -0.32 3.29
N ALA A 88 -18.79 0.70 3.96
CA ALA A 88 -19.55 1.55 4.88
C ALA A 88 -20.32 2.64 4.14
N GLU A 89 -21.55 2.91 4.60
CA GLU A 89 -22.39 4.05 4.19
C GLU A 89 -22.25 5.22 5.17
N GLU A 90 -22.24 4.92 6.48
CA GLU A 90 -22.06 5.89 7.56
C GLU A 90 -21.14 5.31 8.64
N TRP A 91 -20.36 6.16 9.30
CA TRP A 91 -19.51 5.76 10.41
C TRP A 91 -19.20 6.94 11.34
N GLY A 92 -18.87 6.64 12.58
CA GLY A 92 -18.44 7.65 13.53
C GLY A 92 -18.25 7.11 14.93
N PRO A 93 -17.50 7.85 15.79
CA PRO A 93 -17.29 7.52 17.19
C PRO A 93 -18.49 7.94 18.05
N SER A 94 -18.65 7.27 19.20
CA SER A 94 -19.45 7.75 20.34
C SER A 94 -18.83 9.03 20.95
N GLU A 95 -19.60 9.74 21.78
CA GLU A 95 -19.12 10.98 22.44
C GLU A 95 -17.85 10.77 23.27
N ASP A 96 -17.70 9.62 23.89
CA ASP A 96 -16.50 9.25 24.66
C ASP A 96 -15.34 8.72 23.80
N GLY A 97 -15.55 8.55 22.49
CA GLY A 97 -14.57 8.05 21.55
C GLY A 97 -14.21 6.56 21.67
N LEU A 98 -14.92 5.81 22.53
CA LEU A 98 -14.59 4.41 22.83
C LEU A 98 -15.28 3.40 21.91
N THR A 99 -16.40 3.79 21.29
CA THR A 99 -17.17 2.90 20.42
C THR A 99 -17.38 3.57 19.07
N TRP A 100 -16.99 2.89 18.01
CA TRP A 100 -17.26 3.30 16.63
C TRP A 100 -18.45 2.51 16.09
N THR A 101 -19.42 3.21 15.53
CA THR A 101 -20.55 2.60 14.84
C THR A 101 -20.37 2.74 13.34
N VAL A 102 -20.50 1.63 12.61
CA VAL A 102 -20.39 1.58 11.14
C VAL A 102 -21.70 1.00 10.58
N LYS A 103 -22.36 1.75 9.71
CA LYS A 103 -23.51 1.28 8.92
C LYS A 103 -23.01 0.78 7.57
N LEU A 104 -23.38 -0.43 7.21
CA LEU A 104 -22.95 -1.07 5.97
C LEU A 104 -23.89 -0.76 4.82
N LYS A 105 -23.35 -0.66 3.62
CA LYS A 105 -24.12 -0.68 2.38
C LYS A 105 -24.90 -1.98 2.27
N GLN A 106 -26.17 -1.90 1.83
CA GLN A 106 -27.03 -3.06 1.67
C GLN A 106 -26.91 -3.65 0.27
N GLY A 107 -27.14 -4.96 0.16
CA GLY A 107 -27.13 -5.67 -1.13
C GLY A 107 -25.74 -5.91 -1.72
N VAL A 108 -24.67 -5.63 -0.98
CA VAL A 108 -23.30 -5.98 -1.40
C VAL A 108 -23.17 -7.49 -1.44
N LYS A 109 -22.62 -8.02 -2.54
CA LYS A 109 -22.45 -9.46 -2.73
C LYS A 109 -20.99 -9.86 -2.70
N PHE A 110 -20.70 -11.00 -2.12
CA PHE A 110 -19.47 -11.76 -2.35
C PHE A 110 -19.44 -12.36 -3.77
N HIS A 111 -18.27 -12.79 -4.24
CA HIS A 111 -18.08 -13.37 -5.58
C HIS A 111 -18.94 -14.63 -5.83
N ASN A 112 -19.32 -15.36 -4.78
CA ASN A 112 -20.23 -16.51 -4.85
C ASN A 112 -21.73 -16.10 -4.91
N GLY A 113 -22.06 -14.80 -4.84
CA GLY A 113 -23.41 -14.27 -4.88
C GLY A 113 -24.12 -14.15 -3.52
N LYS A 114 -23.50 -14.63 -2.41
CA LYS A 114 -24.01 -14.42 -1.04
C LYS A 114 -23.95 -12.93 -0.68
N GLU A 115 -24.96 -12.42 0.02
CA GLU A 115 -24.96 -11.05 0.52
C GLU A 115 -24.02 -10.89 1.73
N MET A 116 -23.18 -9.86 1.71
CA MET A 116 -22.31 -9.46 2.82
C MET A 116 -23.13 -8.80 3.93
N THR A 117 -22.81 -9.15 5.18
CA THR A 117 -23.50 -8.64 6.38
C THR A 117 -22.52 -8.23 7.47
N ALA A 118 -23.02 -7.63 8.55
CA ALA A 118 -22.24 -7.28 9.73
C ALA A 118 -21.58 -8.51 10.41
N ALA A 119 -22.15 -9.71 10.25
CA ALA A 119 -21.57 -10.95 10.76
C ALA A 119 -20.24 -11.29 10.06
N ASP A 120 -20.14 -11.00 8.75
CA ASP A 120 -18.90 -11.24 7.97
C ASP A 120 -17.80 -10.27 8.41
N VAL A 121 -18.15 -9.01 8.67
CA VAL A 121 -17.23 -8.02 9.24
C VAL A 121 -16.74 -8.46 10.62
N LYS A 122 -17.66 -8.87 11.51
CA LYS A 122 -17.31 -9.37 12.84
C LYS A 122 -16.33 -10.56 12.75
N ALA A 123 -16.64 -11.57 11.93
CA ALA A 123 -15.79 -12.74 11.73
C ALA A 123 -14.39 -12.36 11.21
N THR A 124 -14.30 -11.40 10.28
CA THR A 124 -13.04 -10.88 9.75
C THR A 124 -12.17 -10.27 10.87
N PHE A 125 -12.76 -9.42 11.70
CA PHE A 125 -12.05 -8.78 12.81
C PHE A 125 -11.68 -9.78 13.91
N GLU A 126 -12.57 -10.69 14.29
CA GLU A 126 -12.29 -11.74 15.27
C GLU A 126 -11.14 -12.63 14.81
N ARG A 127 -11.10 -13.01 13.51
CA ARG A 127 -9.97 -13.74 12.95
C ARG A 127 -8.67 -12.95 13.08
N ALA A 128 -8.68 -11.65 12.80
CA ALA A 128 -7.52 -10.77 12.95
C ALA A 128 -7.04 -10.65 14.41
N MET A 129 -7.98 -10.55 15.36
CA MET A 129 -7.68 -10.45 16.81
C MET A 129 -7.13 -11.74 17.41
N HIS A 130 -7.58 -12.90 16.92
CA HIS A 130 -7.22 -14.21 17.47
C HIS A 130 -6.18 -14.94 16.62
N ALA A 131 -5.64 -14.32 15.58
CA ALA A 131 -4.77 -14.96 14.62
C ALA A 131 -3.46 -15.45 15.26
N LYS A 132 -3.45 -16.71 15.65
CA LYS A 132 -2.22 -17.54 15.73
C LYS A 132 -1.65 -17.80 14.34
N ALA A 133 -2.34 -17.38 13.31
CA ALA A 133 -2.01 -17.54 11.91
C ALA A 133 -1.14 -16.37 11.46
N GLY A 134 0.16 -16.47 11.61
CA GLY A 134 1.22 -16.01 10.73
C GLY A 134 1.25 -14.56 10.21
N GLY A 135 0.24 -13.76 10.40
CA GLY A 135 0.18 -12.38 9.95
C GLY A 135 0.61 -11.40 11.02
N LEU A 136 1.90 -11.24 11.25
CA LEU A 136 2.47 -10.29 12.23
C LEU A 136 1.89 -8.86 12.12
N ARG A 137 1.44 -8.44 10.93
CA ARG A 137 0.86 -7.10 10.71
C ARG A 137 -0.54 -6.94 11.27
N THR A 138 -1.36 -7.99 11.27
CA THR A 138 -2.76 -7.93 11.71
C THR A 138 -2.87 -7.69 13.20
N THR A 139 -2.11 -8.43 13.99
CA THR A 139 -2.12 -8.31 15.47
C THR A 139 -1.67 -6.93 15.93
N GLU A 140 -0.66 -6.34 15.31
CA GLU A 140 -0.20 -4.98 15.62
C GLU A 140 -1.28 -3.92 15.33
N ILE A 141 -1.92 -4.04 14.18
CA ILE A 141 -2.91 -3.09 13.68
C ILE A 141 -4.16 -3.12 14.58
N ILE A 142 -4.57 -4.31 15.03
CA ILE A 142 -5.83 -4.51 15.75
C ILE A 142 -5.70 -4.48 17.27
N LYS A 143 -4.49 -4.35 17.82
CA LYS A 143 -4.22 -4.28 19.28
C LYS A 143 -5.08 -3.25 20.02
N MET A 144 -5.55 -2.21 19.34
CA MET A 144 -6.38 -1.17 19.94
C MET A 144 -7.86 -1.56 20.01
N VAL A 145 -8.29 -2.60 19.28
CA VAL A 145 -9.68 -3.07 19.25
C VAL A 145 -9.89 -4.09 20.36
N ARG A 146 -10.87 -3.82 21.22
CA ARG A 146 -11.28 -4.70 22.32
C ARG A 146 -12.32 -5.72 21.88
N SER A 147 -13.34 -5.28 21.15
CA SER A 147 -14.40 -6.14 20.64
C SER A 147 -15.04 -5.57 19.37
N VAL A 148 -15.62 -6.46 18.59
CA VAL A 148 -16.46 -6.12 17.43
C VAL A 148 -17.77 -6.88 17.53
N ASP A 149 -18.87 -6.16 17.43
CA ASP A 149 -20.23 -6.72 17.54
C ASP A 149 -21.07 -6.36 16.31
N ALA A 150 -22.02 -7.24 15.98
CA ALA A 150 -22.99 -7.09 14.91
C ALA A 150 -24.41 -7.05 15.53
N PRO A 151 -24.87 -5.89 16.04
CA PRO A 151 -26.17 -5.80 16.72
C PRO A 151 -27.36 -6.03 15.80
N ASP A 152 -27.20 -5.80 14.50
CA ASP A 152 -28.15 -6.13 13.45
C ASP A 152 -27.41 -6.50 12.13
N LYS A 153 -28.16 -6.80 11.08
CA LYS A 153 -27.62 -7.29 9.80
C LYS A 153 -26.64 -6.33 9.13
N TYR A 154 -26.77 -5.02 9.35
CA TYR A 154 -26.01 -3.99 8.64
C TYR A 154 -25.34 -2.98 9.56
N THR A 155 -25.27 -3.26 10.86
CA THR A 155 -24.58 -2.41 11.83
C THR A 155 -23.45 -3.17 12.47
N VAL A 156 -22.27 -2.56 12.48
CA VAL A 156 -21.08 -3.03 13.19
C VAL A 156 -20.74 -2.02 14.27
N THR A 157 -20.42 -2.50 15.47
CA THR A 157 -19.84 -1.67 16.54
C THR A 157 -18.44 -2.17 16.88
N ILE A 158 -17.47 -1.26 16.93
CA ILE A 158 -16.07 -1.54 17.23
C ILE A 158 -15.72 -0.80 18.51
N THR A 159 -15.36 -1.53 19.57
CA THR A 159 -15.02 -0.95 20.88
C THR A 159 -13.52 -1.01 21.10
N THR A 160 -12.96 0.07 21.66
CA THR A 160 -11.55 0.22 22.01
C THR A 160 -11.39 0.44 23.52
N ASP A 161 -10.22 0.15 24.09
CA ASP A 161 -9.94 0.40 25.52
C ASP A 161 -9.69 1.88 25.83
N LYS A 162 -9.32 2.65 24.82
CA LYS A 162 -9.08 4.10 24.89
C LYS A 162 -9.57 4.74 23.59
N PRO A 163 -9.87 6.04 23.57
CA PRO A 163 -10.16 6.74 22.31
C PRO A 163 -9.03 6.50 21.32
N TYR A 164 -9.38 6.23 20.05
CA TYR A 164 -8.42 5.91 19.02
C TYR A 164 -8.67 6.75 17.77
N GLY A 165 -7.95 7.88 17.65
CA GLY A 165 -8.07 8.82 16.53
C GLY A 165 -7.79 8.24 15.15
N PRO A 166 -6.83 7.28 14.97
CA PRO A 166 -6.56 6.65 13.68
C PRO A 166 -7.58 5.63 13.18
N MET A 167 -8.74 5.46 13.82
CA MET A 167 -9.71 4.40 13.50
C MET A 167 -10.13 4.41 12.02
N GLU A 168 -10.42 5.57 11.45
CA GLU A 168 -10.80 5.63 10.03
C GLU A 168 -9.70 5.07 9.12
N ALA A 169 -8.44 5.42 9.39
CA ALA A 169 -7.29 4.90 8.65
C ALA A 169 -7.06 3.39 8.89
N LEU A 170 -7.34 2.91 10.09
CA LEU A 170 -7.35 1.48 10.41
C LEU A 170 -8.36 0.73 9.54
N LEU A 171 -9.57 1.26 9.36
CA LEU A 171 -10.63 0.65 8.56
C LEU A 171 -10.34 0.64 7.03
N CYS A 172 -9.32 1.37 6.57
CA CYS A 172 -8.80 1.32 5.20
C CYS A 172 -7.69 0.25 5.01
N ASN A 173 -7.26 -0.44 6.08
CA ASN A 173 -6.14 -1.36 5.99
C ASN A 173 -6.55 -2.68 5.34
N LEU A 174 -5.81 -3.12 4.31
CA LEU A 174 -6.11 -4.35 3.56
C LEU A 174 -6.23 -5.59 4.46
N SER A 175 -5.47 -5.66 5.57
CA SER A 175 -5.58 -6.79 6.50
C SER A 175 -6.94 -6.86 7.22
N LEU A 176 -7.78 -5.84 7.08
CA LEU A 176 -9.16 -5.80 7.58
C LEU A 176 -10.20 -5.77 6.45
N ALA A 177 -9.78 -6.09 5.21
CA ALA A 177 -10.71 -6.28 4.10
C ALA A 177 -11.69 -7.40 4.42
N VAL A 178 -12.97 -7.16 4.13
CA VAL A 178 -14.06 -8.02 4.60
C VAL A 178 -14.06 -9.36 3.86
N MET A 179 -14.05 -10.44 4.63
CA MET A 179 -14.07 -11.82 4.17
C MET A 179 -15.39 -12.49 4.54
N ASP A 180 -15.82 -13.46 3.73
CA ASP A 180 -17.00 -14.28 4.02
C ASP A 180 -16.75 -15.17 5.25
N ALA A 181 -17.60 -15.03 6.28
CA ALA A 181 -17.53 -15.79 7.52
C ALA A 181 -17.55 -17.31 7.29
N GLU A 182 -18.35 -17.80 6.32
CA GLU A 182 -18.42 -19.22 5.98
C GLU A 182 -17.09 -19.72 5.37
N PHE A 183 -16.39 -18.87 4.62
CA PHE A 183 -15.06 -19.18 4.08
C PHE A 183 -13.99 -19.18 5.17
N ILE A 184 -14.07 -18.23 6.12
CA ILE A 184 -13.21 -18.23 7.31
C ILE A 184 -13.35 -19.53 8.08
N ASP A 185 -14.59 -19.94 8.38
CA ASP A 185 -14.89 -21.19 9.12
C ASP A 185 -14.45 -22.44 8.33
N LYS A 186 -14.68 -22.46 7.02
CA LYS A 186 -14.39 -23.61 6.17
C LYS A 186 -12.89 -23.83 5.94
N TYR A 187 -12.15 -22.76 5.69
CA TYR A 187 -10.75 -22.84 5.26
C TYR A 187 -9.76 -22.52 6.35
N GLY A 188 -10.14 -21.74 7.38
CA GLY A 188 -9.25 -21.39 8.51
C GLY A 188 -7.94 -20.78 8.05
N LEU A 189 -6.82 -21.49 8.27
CA LEU A 189 -5.48 -21.10 7.86
C LEU A 189 -5.19 -21.30 6.37
N ASP A 190 -5.97 -22.14 5.69
CA ASP A 190 -5.83 -22.40 4.25
C ASP A 190 -6.62 -21.41 3.40
N LEU A 191 -7.31 -20.43 4.01
CA LEU A 191 -7.99 -19.35 3.29
C LEU A 191 -6.98 -18.64 2.37
N GLY A 192 -7.37 -18.42 1.12
CA GLY A 192 -6.51 -17.76 0.12
C GLY A 192 -5.28 -18.58 -0.34
N SER A 193 -5.12 -19.84 0.09
CA SER A 193 -4.02 -20.71 -0.36
C SER A 193 -4.18 -21.22 -1.80
N LYS A 194 -5.40 -21.13 -2.33
CA LYS A 194 -5.80 -21.54 -3.68
C LYS A 194 -7.06 -20.82 -4.12
N THR A 195 -7.38 -20.87 -5.40
CA THR A 195 -8.49 -20.14 -6.01
C THR A 195 -9.87 -20.43 -5.39
N GLU A 196 -10.15 -21.69 -5.02
CA GLU A 196 -11.42 -22.08 -4.39
C GLU A 196 -11.56 -21.61 -2.93
N ALA A 197 -10.49 -21.14 -2.33
CA ALA A 197 -10.47 -20.61 -0.95
C ALA A 197 -10.48 -19.08 -0.92
N GLU A 198 -10.83 -18.42 -2.04
CA GLU A 198 -11.04 -16.98 -2.16
C GLU A 198 -12.53 -16.68 -2.37
N ASN A 199 -13.06 -15.68 -1.66
CA ASN A 199 -14.43 -15.17 -1.85
C ASN A 199 -14.51 -13.74 -1.30
N GLY A 200 -14.13 -12.77 -2.09
CA GLY A 200 -14.18 -11.36 -1.73
C GLY A 200 -15.42 -10.64 -2.26
N THR A 201 -15.44 -9.32 -2.09
CA THR A 201 -16.50 -8.42 -2.55
C THR A 201 -16.02 -7.47 -3.65
N GLY A 202 -14.77 -7.61 -4.10
CA GLY A 202 -14.08 -6.67 -4.99
C GLY A 202 -14.60 -6.63 -6.42
N PRO A 203 -14.11 -5.66 -7.23
CA PRO A 203 -14.54 -5.48 -8.62
C PRO A 203 -14.11 -6.62 -9.56
N TYR A 204 -13.16 -7.43 -9.14
CA TYR A 204 -12.69 -8.63 -9.84
C TYR A 204 -12.75 -9.84 -8.92
N LYS A 205 -12.89 -11.02 -9.50
CA LYS A 205 -12.78 -12.32 -8.84
C LYS A 205 -11.68 -13.16 -9.46
N ILE A 206 -11.09 -14.05 -8.68
CA ILE A 206 -10.06 -14.96 -9.19
C ILE A 206 -10.66 -15.97 -10.18
N ALA A 207 -10.04 -16.11 -11.35
CA ALA A 207 -10.40 -17.14 -12.33
C ALA A 207 -9.40 -18.30 -12.31
N SER A 208 -8.09 -18.00 -12.26
CA SER A 208 -7.04 -19.00 -12.12
C SER A 208 -5.76 -18.41 -11.53
N TRP A 209 -4.97 -19.26 -10.91
CA TRP A 209 -3.62 -18.96 -10.45
C TRP A 209 -2.72 -20.16 -10.75
N THR A 210 -1.81 -19.98 -11.68
CA THR A 210 -0.74 -20.93 -12.00
C THR A 210 0.56 -20.38 -11.44
N LYS A 211 1.08 -21.02 -10.40
CA LYS A 211 2.25 -20.52 -9.67
C LYS A 211 3.44 -20.27 -10.61
N ASP A 212 4.08 -19.11 -10.43
CA ASP A 212 5.23 -18.63 -11.20
C ASP A 212 4.97 -18.46 -12.72
N ASP A 213 3.71 -18.47 -13.16
CA ASP A 213 3.31 -18.28 -14.56
C ASP A 213 2.34 -17.10 -14.70
N GLU A 214 1.10 -17.24 -14.21
CA GLU A 214 0.13 -16.16 -14.29
C GLU A 214 -0.99 -16.25 -13.23
N VAL A 215 -1.52 -15.10 -12.88
CA VAL A 215 -2.78 -14.93 -12.16
C VAL A 215 -3.80 -14.31 -13.09
N VAL A 216 -4.95 -14.95 -13.25
CA VAL A 216 -6.06 -14.42 -14.07
C VAL A 216 -7.21 -14.02 -13.16
N ILE A 217 -7.63 -12.77 -13.25
CA ILE A 217 -8.82 -12.26 -12.58
C ILE A 217 -9.83 -11.77 -13.60
N GLU A 218 -11.12 -11.99 -13.32
CA GLU A 218 -12.23 -11.63 -14.19
C GLU A 218 -13.16 -10.65 -13.48
N ARG A 219 -13.73 -9.73 -14.26
CA ARG A 219 -14.69 -8.75 -13.78
C ARG A 219 -15.86 -9.41 -13.05
N PHE A 220 -16.15 -8.91 -11.84
CA PHE A 220 -17.35 -9.28 -11.11
C PHE A 220 -18.53 -8.42 -11.58
N GLY A 221 -19.48 -9.04 -12.29
CA GLY A 221 -20.61 -8.33 -12.91
C GLY A 221 -21.58 -7.71 -11.92
N ASP A 222 -21.72 -8.31 -10.71
CA ASP A 222 -22.60 -7.87 -9.63
C ASP A 222 -21.90 -6.93 -8.63
N TYR A 223 -20.74 -6.36 -9.00
CA TYR A 223 -20.02 -5.42 -8.12
C TYR A 223 -20.89 -4.21 -7.75
N PHE A 224 -20.97 -3.89 -6.48
CA PHE A 224 -21.90 -2.90 -5.92
C PHE A 224 -21.69 -1.46 -6.42
N ASP A 225 -20.46 -1.11 -6.83
CA ASP A 225 -20.12 0.21 -7.39
C ASP A 225 -20.10 0.20 -8.95
N GLY A 226 -20.76 -0.81 -9.54
CA GLY A 226 -20.81 -1.06 -10.96
C GLY A 226 -19.62 -1.86 -11.48
N PRO A 227 -19.79 -2.62 -12.56
CA PRO A 227 -18.76 -3.51 -13.08
C PRO A 227 -17.55 -2.75 -13.59
N ALA A 228 -16.36 -3.28 -13.38
CA ALA A 228 -15.12 -2.76 -13.94
C ALA A 228 -15.19 -2.70 -15.48
N PHE A 229 -14.41 -1.82 -16.12
CA PHE A 229 -14.46 -1.66 -17.58
C PHE A 229 -13.83 -2.85 -18.30
N THR A 230 -12.63 -3.25 -17.90
CA THR A 230 -11.94 -4.42 -18.48
C THR A 230 -12.53 -5.72 -17.96
N GLN A 231 -12.74 -6.69 -18.85
CA GLN A 231 -13.32 -7.98 -18.49
C GLN A 231 -12.31 -8.90 -17.77
N LYS A 232 -11.03 -8.82 -18.16
CA LYS A 232 -9.98 -9.72 -17.68
C LYS A 232 -8.67 -8.99 -17.46
N ILE A 233 -8.01 -9.30 -16.35
CA ILE A 233 -6.62 -8.89 -16.10
C ILE A 233 -5.78 -10.15 -15.94
N VAL A 234 -4.66 -10.21 -16.66
CA VAL A 234 -3.65 -11.27 -16.53
C VAL A 234 -2.43 -10.64 -15.89
N VAL A 235 -2.09 -11.08 -14.68
CA VAL A 235 -0.89 -10.64 -13.96
C VAL A 235 0.21 -11.64 -14.21
N LYS A 236 1.34 -11.21 -14.80
CA LYS A 236 2.47 -12.06 -15.17
C LYS A 236 3.72 -11.69 -14.40
N PRO A 237 4.34 -12.65 -13.68
CA PRO A 237 5.64 -12.42 -13.06
C PRO A 237 6.75 -12.45 -14.12
N ILE A 238 7.42 -11.31 -14.30
CA ILE A 238 8.64 -11.17 -15.11
C ILE A 238 9.70 -10.54 -14.20
N PRO A 239 10.59 -11.35 -13.59
CA PRO A 239 11.50 -10.88 -12.54
C PRO A 239 12.46 -9.77 -13.00
N GLU A 240 13.05 -9.92 -14.19
CA GLU A 240 14.06 -8.99 -14.70
C GLU A 240 13.43 -7.69 -15.21
N ALA A 241 13.86 -6.54 -14.68
CA ALA A 241 13.30 -5.23 -15.03
C ALA A 241 13.44 -4.94 -16.54
N ALA A 242 14.61 -5.18 -17.13
CA ALA A 242 14.83 -4.99 -18.56
C ALA A 242 13.91 -5.86 -19.42
N SER A 243 13.62 -7.09 -19.01
CA SER A 243 12.69 -7.98 -19.72
C SER A 243 11.26 -7.46 -19.69
N ARG A 244 10.81 -6.85 -18.55
CA ARG A 244 9.51 -6.19 -18.48
C ARG A 244 9.40 -5.01 -19.46
N VAL A 245 10.47 -4.19 -19.55
CA VAL A 245 10.52 -3.06 -20.50
C VAL A 245 10.41 -3.56 -21.93
N ILE A 246 11.20 -4.57 -22.32
CA ILE A 246 11.17 -5.16 -23.66
C ILE A 246 9.78 -5.73 -23.97
N ALA A 247 9.16 -6.43 -23.04
CA ALA A 247 7.81 -6.98 -23.22
C ALA A 247 6.76 -5.87 -23.44
N LEU A 248 6.90 -4.72 -22.75
CA LEU A 248 6.03 -3.57 -22.97
C LEU A 248 6.27 -2.93 -24.35
N GLU A 249 7.53 -2.73 -24.75
CA GLU A 249 7.90 -2.15 -26.05
C GLU A 249 7.40 -3.02 -27.22
N ASN A 250 7.47 -4.35 -27.07
CA ASN A 250 6.97 -5.31 -28.06
C ASN A 250 5.44 -5.47 -28.05
N GLY A 251 4.73 -4.92 -27.05
CA GLY A 251 3.29 -5.10 -26.89
C GLY A 251 2.87 -6.49 -26.39
N GLU A 252 3.78 -7.23 -25.79
CA GLU A 252 3.51 -8.53 -25.14
C GLU A 252 2.78 -8.34 -23.80
N VAL A 253 3.00 -7.19 -23.15
CA VAL A 253 2.28 -6.73 -21.96
C VAL A 253 1.79 -5.29 -22.15
N ASP A 254 0.75 -4.91 -21.42
CA ASP A 254 0.12 -3.60 -21.54
C ASP A 254 0.58 -2.60 -20.48
N VAL A 255 0.90 -3.11 -19.29
CA VAL A 255 1.32 -2.34 -18.12
C VAL A 255 2.45 -3.07 -17.43
N ILE A 256 3.46 -2.33 -16.96
CA ILE A 256 4.53 -2.86 -16.11
C ILE A 256 4.64 -2.06 -14.80
N GLY A 257 4.88 -2.75 -13.70
CA GLY A 257 5.25 -2.16 -12.42
C GLY A 257 6.77 -2.23 -12.14
N ASN A 258 7.19 -1.69 -11.00
CA ASN A 258 8.56 -1.79 -10.49
C ASN A 258 9.65 -1.36 -11.51
N ILE A 259 9.51 -0.12 -12.01
CA ILE A 259 10.43 0.50 -12.98
C ILE A 259 11.74 0.85 -12.27
N SER A 260 12.88 0.47 -12.86
CA SER A 260 14.19 0.87 -12.36
C SER A 260 14.56 2.31 -12.75
N ALA A 261 15.48 2.94 -12.00
CA ALA A 261 15.98 4.26 -12.34
C ALA A 261 16.65 4.31 -13.72
N ASN A 262 17.30 3.21 -14.13
CA ASN A 262 17.97 3.14 -15.43
C ASN A 262 16.95 3.08 -16.57
N ASP A 263 15.82 2.41 -16.36
CA ASP A 263 14.78 2.23 -17.38
C ASP A 263 13.87 3.46 -17.51
N LEU A 264 13.68 4.21 -16.42
CA LEU A 264 12.79 5.37 -16.37
C LEU A 264 13.10 6.39 -17.49
N ALA A 265 14.37 6.78 -17.62
CA ALA A 265 14.80 7.76 -18.62
C ALA A 265 14.61 7.29 -20.06
N THR A 266 14.62 5.99 -20.32
CA THR A 266 14.33 5.37 -21.61
C THR A 266 12.84 5.36 -21.88
N LEU A 267 12.04 4.91 -20.92
CA LEU A 267 10.60 4.84 -21.02
C LEU A 267 9.93 6.22 -21.19
N GLU A 268 10.43 7.26 -20.47
CA GLU A 268 9.91 8.64 -20.59
C GLU A 268 10.16 9.27 -21.97
N LYS A 269 11.12 8.77 -22.74
CA LYS A 269 11.42 9.23 -24.12
C LYS A 269 10.68 8.44 -25.20
N HIS A 270 10.05 7.32 -24.82
CA HIS A 270 9.40 6.45 -25.80
C HIS A 270 8.03 7.01 -26.18
N GLU A 271 7.82 7.32 -27.50
CA GLU A 271 6.62 8.02 -28.00
C GLU A 271 5.29 7.29 -27.71
N ASN A 272 5.32 5.96 -27.64
CA ASN A 272 4.13 5.11 -27.46
C ASN A 272 4.01 4.52 -26.04
N ILE A 273 4.79 5.00 -25.08
CA ILE A 273 4.71 4.58 -23.67
C ILE A 273 4.39 5.79 -22.80
N LYS A 274 3.49 5.58 -21.84
CA LYS A 274 3.17 6.56 -20.81
C LYS A 274 3.75 6.06 -19.48
N VAL A 275 4.48 6.92 -18.80
CA VAL A 275 4.94 6.66 -17.43
C VAL A 275 4.07 7.45 -16.46
N MET A 276 3.51 6.75 -15.47
CA MET A 276 2.88 7.37 -14.31
C MET A 276 3.83 7.36 -13.13
N LYS A 277 3.86 8.47 -12.40
CA LYS A 277 4.75 8.69 -11.26
C LYS A 277 4.01 9.48 -10.20
N VAL A 278 3.82 8.89 -9.03
CA VAL A 278 3.08 9.50 -7.91
C VAL A 278 3.89 9.40 -6.62
N PRO A 279 3.84 10.39 -5.73
CA PRO A 279 4.42 10.28 -4.39
C PRO A 279 3.80 9.12 -3.61
N THR A 280 4.63 8.39 -2.84
CA THR A 280 4.15 7.30 -1.98
C THR A 280 4.49 7.53 -0.52
N ILE A 281 3.90 6.70 0.34
CA ILE A 281 4.23 6.65 1.78
C ILE A 281 5.59 6.04 2.07
N SER A 282 6.28 5.48 1.07
CA SER A 282 7.53 4.73 1.26
C SER A 282 8.73 5.64 1.33
N GLN A 283 9.55 5.45 2.36
CA GLN A 283 10.78 6.22 2.60
C GLN A 283 12.00 5.30 2.72
N ARG A 284 13.20 5.86 2.51
CA ARG A 284 14.48 5.26 2.86
C ARG A 284 15.19 6.15 3.85
N LEU A 285 15.75 5.49 4.85
CA LEU A 285 16.44 6.17 5.95
C LEU A 285 17.57 5.30 6.51
N PHE A 286 18.53 5.95 7.15
CA PHE A 286 19.47 5.32 8.03
C PHE A 286 19.02 5.59 9.47
N ARG A 287 18.69 4.53 10.21
CA ARG A 287 18.32 4.64 11.63
C ARG A 287 19.54 4.67 12.51
N PHE A 288 19.37 5.27 13.65
CA PHE A 288 20.36 5.35 14.71
C PHE A 288 20.10 4.28 15.77
N GLY A 289 21.12 3.48 16.11
CA GLY A 289 21.12 2.58 17.25
C GLY A 289 21.44 3.36 18.53
N CYS A 290 20.41 3.88 19.18
CA CYS A 290 20.54 4.76 20.34
C CYS A 290 20.97 4.05 21.64
N ASN A 291 21.21 2.73 21.58
CA ASN A 291 21.89 1.98 22.64
C ASN A 291 23.42 2.09 22.55
N ASP A 292 23.98 2.47 21.40
CA ASP A 292 25.41 2.74 21.24
C ASP A 292 25.79 4.01 22.04
N PRO A 293 26.87 3.96 22.86
CA PRO A 293 27.22 5.08 23.75
C PRO A 293 27.62 6.38 23.05
N ILE A 294 28.04 6.30 21.76
CA ILE A 294 28.38 7.48 20.95
C ILE A 294 27.12 7.97 20.25
N ILE A 295 26.43 7.09 19.54
CA ILE A 295 25.21 7.42 18.73
C ILE A 295 24.03 7.82 19.64
N SER A 296 23.99 7.40 20.90
CA SER A 296 22.97 7.84 21.87
C SER A 296 22.96 9.36 22.11
N LYS A 297 24.10 10.03 21.84
CA LYS A 297 24.21 11.49 22.03
C LYS A 297 23.51 12.25 20.91
N THR A 298 22.51 13.06 21.22
CA THR A 298 21.74 13.88 20.26
C THR A 298 22.63 14.70 19.34
N LYS A 299 23.67 15.36 19.89
CA LYS A 299 24.60 16.17 19.07
C LYS A 299 25.39 15.35 18.07
N VAL A 300 25.70 14.10 18.36
CA VAL A 300 26.36 13.18 17.40
C VAL A 300 25.39 12.85 16.26
N ARG A 301 24.13 12.53 16.57
CA ARG A 301 23.12 12.26 15.54
C ARG A 301 22.85 13.48 14.67
N GLN A 302 22.73 14.66 15.28
CA GLN A 302 22.62 15.93 14.52
C GLN A 302 23.85 16.17 13.64
N ALA A 303 25.08 15.92 14.13
CA ALA A 303 26.30 16.07 13.35
C ALA A 303 26.31 15.15 12.13
N ILE A 304 25.90 13.89 12.29
CA ILE A 304 25.76 12.93 11.18
C ILE A 304 24.78 13.47 10.14
N VAL A 305 23.60 13.95 10.56
CA VAL A 305 22.58 14.50 9.66
C VAL A 305 23.10 15.67 8.85
N TYR A 306 23.87 16.61 9.46
CA TYR A 306 24.46 17.76 8.77
C TYR A 306 25.68 17.42 7.91
N ALA A 307 26.33 16.27 8.12
CA ALA A 307 27.46 15.84 7.30
C ALA A 307 27.05 15.36 5.90
N ILE A 308 25.77 14.97 5.70
CA ILE A 308 25.32 14.24 4.51
C ILE A 308 24.74 15.17 3.46
N ASP A 309 25.26 15.07 2.24
CA ASP A 309 24.66 15.63 1.02
C ASP A 309 23.66 14.63 0.46
N ARG A 310 22.41 14.79 0.86
CA ARG A 310 21.27 13.96 0.46
C ARG A 310 21.04 14.04 -1.06
N GLN A 311 21.09 15.26 -1.62
CA GLN A 311 20.83 15.49 -3.04
C GLN A 311 21.87 14.80 -3.91
N ALA A 312 23.15 14.86 -3.55
CA ALA A 312 24.22 14.15 -4.28
C ALA A 312 24.01 12.63 -4.31
N ILE A 313 23.51 12.04 -3.21
CA ILE A 313 23.15 10.61 -3.17
C ILE A 313 21.98 10.32 -4.13
N ILE A 314 20.93 11.14 -4.10
CA ILE A 314 19.76 10.98 -4.96
C ILE A 314 20.15 11.09 -6.43
N ASP A 315 20.88 12.11 -6.81
CA ASP A 315 21.25 12.37 -8.21
C ASP A 315 22.18 11.28 -8.76
N SER A 316 23.12 10.81 -7.94
CA SER A 316 24.09 9.79 -8.38
C SER A 316 23.50 8.38 -8.47
N LEU A 317 22.53 8.05 -7.61
CA LEU A 317 22.07 6.67 -7.50
C LEU A 317 20.64 6.44 -8.03
N PHE A 318 19.77 7.44 -7.99
CA PHE A 318 18.32 7.21 -8.14
C PHE A 318 17.65 7.94 -9.30
N ALA A 319 18.34 8.88 -9.97
CA ALA A 319 17.94 9.48 -11.25
C ALA A 319 16.43 9.74 -11.44
N GLY A 320 15.83 10.51 -10.53
CA GLY A 320 14.41 10.93 -10.63
C GLY A 320 13.35 9.92 -10.16
N THR A 321 13.75 8.76 -9.63
CA THR A 321 12.80 7.77 -9.05
C THR A 321 12.44 8.05 -7.58
N VAL A 322 13.11 9.00 -6.96
CA VAL A 322 12.93 9.41 -5.56
C VAL A 322 13.08 10.92 -5.43
N TYR A 323 12.70 11.47 -4.26
CA TYR A 323 12.87 12.89 -3.92
C TYR A 323 13.29 13.05 -2.46
N PRO A 324 13.96 14.16 -2.06
CA PRO A 324 14.46 14.34 -0.70
C PRO A 324 13.33 14.29 0.34
N SER A 325 13.53 13.55 1.43
CA SER A 325 12.61 13.62 2.57
C SER A 325 12.72 14.95 3.31
N THR A 326 11.60 15.48 3.73
CA THR A 326 11.50 16.76 4.46
C THR A 326 10.90 16.62 5.86
N ALA A 327 10.59 15.37 6.26
CA ALA A 327 10.04 15.03 7.57
C ALA A 327 10.17 13.51 7.85
N PRO A 328 9.85 13.06 9.07
CA PRO A 328 9.71 11.65 9.42
C PRO A 328 8.62 10.90 8.64
N LEU A 329 7.63 11.63 8.14
CA LEU A 329 6.54 11.11 7.32
C LEU A 329 6.69 11.56 5.86
N ALA A 330 6.20 10.76 4.92
CA ALA A 330 6.10 11.17 3.53
C ALA A 330 4.90 12.11 3.31
N PRO A 331 4.94 13.05 2.33
CA PRO A 331 3.92 14.08 2.12
C PRO A 331 2.48 13.58 1.90
N VAL A 332 2.31 12.35 1.45
CA VAL A 332 0.99 11.73 1.22
C VAL A 332 0.42 11.02 2.47
N THR A 333 1.09 11.14 3.59
CA THR A 333 0.65 10.60 4.88
C THR A 333 -0.15 11.65 5.63
N TRP A 334 -1.31 11.32 6.14
CA TRP A 334 -2.07 12.24 6.99
C TRP A 334 -1.27 12.55 8.27
N GLY A 335 -1.20 13.83 8.62
CA GLY A 335 -0.41 14.33 9.76
C GLY A 335 1.03 14.73 9.39
N TYR A 336 1.44 14.57 8.12
CA TYR A 336 2.73 15.06 7.65
C TYR A 336 2.88 16.57 7.82
N THR A 337 4.07 16.98 8.29
CA THR A 337 4.46 18.38 8.40
C THR A 337 5.73 18.65 7.60
N ASN A 338 5.68 19.57 6.67
CA ASN A 338 6.88 19.95 5.91
C ASN A 338 7.85 20.75 6.80
N LEU A 339 8.89 20.11 7.29
CA LEU A 339 9.94 20.71 8.13
C LEU A 339 11.11 21.26 7.31
N GLY A 340 11.05 21.09 5.99
CA GLY A 340 12.09 21.50 5.07
C GLY A 340 13.24 20.50 4.97
N GLU A 341 14.05 20.68 3.94
CA GLU A 341 15.23 19.87 3.72
C GLU A 341 16.39 20.30 4.62
N ILE A 342 16.99 19.38 5.36
CA ILE A 342 18.23 19.63 6.09
C ILE A 342 19.37 19.62 5.08
N LYS A 343 19.95 20.77 4.79
CA LYS A 343 21.09 20.92 3.89
C LYS A 343 22.40 20.54 4.60
N ARG A 344 23.31 19.97 3.81
CA ARG A 344 24.67 19.66 4.28
C ARG A 344 25.37 20.91 4.82
N ASP A 345 25.99 20.78 6.00
CA ASP A 345 26.77 21.82 6.65
C ASP A 345 27.93 21.18 7.44
N ILE A 346 29.09 21.10 6.82
CA ILE A 346 30.30 20.45 7.37
C ILE A 346 30.81 21.19 8.62
N GLU A 347 30.77 22.51 8.63
CA GLU A 347 31.27 23.29 9.77
C GLU A 347 30.36 23.10 10.99
N LYS A 348 29.04 23.13 10.79
CA LYS A 348 28.07 22.81 11.82
C LYS A 348 28.23 21.36 12.34
N SER A 349 28.44 20.41 11.44
CA SER A 349 28.70 19.02 11.81
C SER A 349 29.92 18.88 12.72
N LYS A 350 31.06 19.46 12.33
CA LYS A 350 32.30 19.46 13.14
C LYS A 350 32.12 20.16 14.48
N GLN A 351 31.38 21.29 14.52
CA GLN A 351 31.08 21.98 15.75
C GLN A 351 30.28 21.07 16.70
N LEU A 352 29.23 20.42 16.21
CA LEU A 352 28.41 19.50 17.02
C LEU A 352 29.20 18.30 17.53
N LEU A 353 30.10 17.75 16.72
CA LEU A 353 31.01 16.67 17.15
C LEU A 353 31.94 17.15 18.26
N LYS A 354 32.53 18.33 18.14
CA LYS A 354 33.37 18.93 19.20
C LYS A 354 32.58 19.13 20.49
N GLU A 355 31.35 19.63 20.41
CA GLU A 355 30.45 19.83 21.56
C GLU A 355 30.03 18.50 22.19
N ALA A 356 29.96 17.43 21.41
CA ALA A 356 29.67 16.07 21.89
C ALA A 356 30.88 15.36 22.52
N GLY A 357 32.09 15.97 22.41
CA GLY A 357 33.35 15.40 22.92
C GLY A 357 34.16 14.58 21.90
N TYR A 358 33.87 14.74 20.61
CA TYR A 358 34.56 14.04 19.51
C TYR A 358 35.12 14.99 18.46
N PRO A 359 36.05 15.91 18.82
CA PRO A 359 36.57 16.94 17.90
C PRO A 359 37.31 16.34 16.69
N ASP A 360 37.88 15.16 16.84
CA ASP A 360 38.62 14.44 15.79
C ASP A 360 37.79 13.31 15.12
N GLY A 361 36.47 13.27 15.43
CA GLY A 361 35.57 12.20 14.97
C GLY A 361 35.66 10.91 15.83
N PHE A 362 35.20 9.81 15.27
CA PHE A 362 35.19 8.50 15.91
C PHE A 362 35.03 7.37 14.89
N GLU A 363 35.24 6.13 15.33
CA GLU A 363 34.98 4.94 14.52
C GLU A 363 33.59 4.37 14.80
N THR A 364 32.89 3.95 13.75
CA THR A 364 31.54 3.36 13.84
C THR A 364 31.34 2.33 12.73
N LYS A 365 30.12 1.82 12.58
CA LYS A 365 29.73 0.98 11.44
C LYS A 365 28.37 1.33 10.88
N ILE A 366 28.19 1.02 9.59
CA ILE A 366 26.93 1.11 8.87
C ILE A 366 26.54 -0.30 8.45
N VAL A 367 25.38 -0.77 8.93
CA VAL A 367 24.82 -2.07 8.53
C VAL A 367 23.81 -1.83 7.42
N THR A 368 23.91 -2.58 6.32
CA THR A 368 23.04 -2.47 5.15
C THR A 368 22.70 -3.84 4.56
N CYS A 369 21.78 -3.89 3.62
CA CYS A 369 21.46 -5.10 2.84
C CYS A 369 20.98 -4.74 1.43
N GLU A 370 21.11 -5.68 0.49
CA GLU A 370 20.74 -5.48 -0.92
C GLU A 370 19.22 -5.50 -1.17
N ARG A 371 18.40 -5.98 -0.21
CA ARG A 371 16.94 -5.85 -0.30
C ARG A 371 16.49 -4.39 -0.48
N TYR A 372 17.19 -3.46 0.16
CA TYR A 372 16.96 -2.03 -0.05
C TYR A 372 17.75 -1.57 -1.27
N MET A 373 17.03 -1.16 -2.31
CA MET A 373 17.58 -0.75 -3.60
C MET A 373 18.87 0.07 -3.44
N LYS A 374 20.00 -0.46 -3.98
CA LYS A 374 21.34 0.14 -3.87
C LYS A 374 21.81 0.34 -2.42
N GLY A 375 21.47 -0.57 -1.51
CA GLY A 375 21.81 -0.47 -0.09
C GLY A 375 23.31 -0.34 0.18
N THR A 376 24.14 -1.12 -0.50
CA THR A 376 25.62 -1.03 -0.39
C THR A 376 26.13 0.30 -0.91
N GLN A 377 25.71 0.74 -2.10
CA GLN A 377 26.17 2.00 -2.69
C GLN A 377 25.75 3.22 -1.84
N MET A 378 24.53 3.21 -1.27
CA MET A 378 24.11 4.25 -0.32
C MET A 378 25.05 4.29 0.90
N ALA A 379 25.38 3.14 1.48
CA ALA A 379 26.28 3.06 2.63
C ALA A 379 27.70 3.52 2.30
N GLU A 380 28.22 3.23 1.10
CA GLU A 380 29.53 3.68 0.62
C GLU A 380 29.60 5.22 0.50
N VAL A 381 28.60 5.85 -0.12
CA VAL A 381 28.53 7.31 -0.23
C VAL A 381 28.38 7.95 1.15
N LEU A 382 27.52 7.38 2.02
CA LEU A 382 27.34 7.84 3.40
C LEU A 382 28.67 7.78 4.17
N ALA A 383 29.39 6.65 4.14
CA ALA A 383 30.69 6.49 4.81
C ALA A 383 31.73 7.47 4.30
N SER A 384 31.77 7.72 2.99
CA SER A 384 32.67 8.70 2.37
C SER A 384 32.40 10.14 2.88
N GLN A 385 31.16 10.55 2.93
CA GLN A 385 30.77 11.89 3.41
C GLN A 385 31.02 12.04 4.92
N LEU A 386 30.77 11.00 5.72
CA LEU A 386 31.08 10.98 7.14
C LEU A 386 32.58 11.11 7.44
N ALA A 387 33.43 10.53 6.58
CA ALA A 387 34.89 10.65 6.73
C ALA A 387 35.39 12.09 6.64
N GLU A 388 34.71 13.00 5.93
CA GLU A 388 35.06 14.41 5.82
C GLU A 388 34.94 15.19 7.15
N VAL A 389 34.17 14.65 8.08
CA VAL A 389 34.02 15.19 9.45
C VAL A 389 34.73 14.34 10.51
N GLY A 390 35.58 13.38 10.08
CA GLY A 390 36.36 12.52 10.96
C GLY A 390 35.64 11.25 11.41
N ILE A 391 34.41 10.99 10.98
CA ILE A 391 33.68 9.75 11.34
C ILE A 391 34.08 8.65 10.37
N LYS A 392 34.76 7.60 10.87
CA LYS A 392 35.21 6.45 10.09
C LYS A 392 34.22 5.30 10.22
N ALA A 393 33.39 5.10 9.22
CA ALA A 393 32.36 4.07 9.23
C ALA A 393 32.79 2.82 8.45
N LYS A 394 32.82 1.65 9.12
CA LYS A 394 32.97 0.34 8.48
C LYS A 394 31.60 -0.09 7.93
N ILE A 395 31.55 -0.54 6.68
CA ILE A 395 30.31 -1.05 6.07
C ILE A 395 30.21 -2.55 6.30
N GLU A 396 29.04 -3.00 6.77
CA GLU A 396 28.69 -4.42 6.91
C GLU A 396 27.43 -4.68 6.08
N VAL A 397 27.55 -5.53 5.05
CA VAL A 397 26.43 -5.95 4.20
C VAL A 397 25.90 -7.27 4.71
N TRP A 398 24.66 -7.31 5.14
CA TRP A 398 24.02 -8.51 5.70
C TRP A 398 22.95 -9.05 4.73
N GLU A 399 22.75 -10.37 4.76
CA GLU A 399 21.58 -10.98 4.14
C GLU A 399 20.30 -10.53 4.86
N TRP A 400 19.21 -10.33 4.08
CA TRP A 400 17.96 -9.81 4.64
C TRP A 400 17.39 -10.68 5.79
N SER A 401 17.42 -12.00 5.62
CA SER A 401 16.94 -12.92 6.66
C SER A 401 17.72 -12.78 7.97
N ALA A 402 19.04 -12.63 7.90
CA ALA A 402 19.89 -12.41 9.07
C ALA A 402 19.65 -11.02 9.68
N LEU A 403 19.53 -9.99 8.84
CA LEU A 403 19.27 -8.63 9.31
C LEU A 403 17.92 -8.51 10.00
N SER A 404 16.85 -9.03 9.39
CA SER A 404 15.51 -8.98 9.99
C SER A 404 15.42 -9.80 11.27
N ALA A 405 16.00 -10.98 11.31
CA ALA A 405 16.04 -11.81 12.51
C ALA A 405 16.83 -11.16 13.67
N SER A 406 17.82 -10.31 13.36
CA SER A 406 18.58 -9.59 14.39
C SER A 406 17.78 -8.48 15.11
N TRP A 407 16.60 -8.18 14.62
CA TRP A 407 15.69 -7.20 15.25
C TRP A 407 14.63 -7.87 16.13
N ASP A 408 14.31 -9.15 15.87
CA ASP A 408 13.26 -9.86 16.59
C ASP A 408 13.69 -10.22 18.00
N GLY A 409 13.03 -9.64 19.02
CA GLY A 409 13.25 -9.93 20.43
C GLY A 409 14.65 -9.61 20.93
N VAL A 410 15.45 -8.84 20.18
CA VAL A 410 16.80 -8.46 20.59
C VAL A 410 16.75 -7.57 21.84
N LYS A 411 17.61 -7.87 22.79
CA LYS A 411 17.78 -7.00 23.96
C LYS A 411 18.64 -5.78 23.60
N LYS A 412 18.37 -4.67 24.29
CA LYS A 412 19.07 -3.41 24.05
C LYS A 412 20.59 -3.54 24.18
N GLU A 413 21.07 -4.31 25.15
CA GLU A 413 22.50 -4.57 25.37
C GLU A 413 23.18 -5.41 24.29
N ASP A 414 22.41 -6.23 23.55
CA ASP A 414 22.90 -7.13 22.52
C ASP A 414 22.83 -6.51 21.11
N PHE A 415 22.10 -5.40 20.96
CA PHE A 415 21.94 -4.73 19.66
C PHE A 415 23.21 -3.98 19.26
N ASN A 416 23.78 -4.34 18.12
CA ASN A 416 25.07 -3.82 17.66
C ASN A 416 25.00 -3.29 16.22
N GLN A 417 24.09 -2.35 15.99
CA GLN A 417 23.91 -1.67 14.71
C GLN A 417 23.82 -0.14 14.94
N PRO A 418 24.96 0.55 15.11
CA PRO A 418 24.99 1.99 15.41
C PRO A 418 24.29 2.86 14.36
N ILE A 419 24.46 2.50 13.08
CA ILE A 419 23.76 3.10 11.94
C ILE A 419 23.33 1.95 11.04
N PHE A 420 22.04 1.90 10.65
CA PHE A 420 21.55 0.84 9.78
C PHE A 420 20.50 1.32 8.80
N VAL A 421 20.54 0.77 7.57
CA VAL A 421 19.57 1.12 6.52
C VAL A 421 18.21 0.49 6.80
N MET A 422 17.16 1.24 6.56
CA MET A 422 15.78 0.76 6.71
C MET A 422 14.84 1.42 5.71
N GLY A 423 13.75 0.71 5.37
CA GLY A 423 12.57 1.30 4.76
C GLY A 423 11.55 1.65 5.83
N ALA A 424 10.85 2.75 5.65
CA ALA A 424 9.70 3.13 6.46
C ALA A 424 8.52 3.50 5.55
N GLY A 425 7.33 3.39 6.10
CA GLY A 425 6.06 3.78 5.49
C GLY A 425 4.92 3.32 6.39
N PRO A 426 3.96 4.19 6.72
CA PRO A 426 2.84 3.82 7.56
C PRO A 426 1.88 2.91 6.81
N SER A 427 1.57 1.75 7.38
CA SER A 427 0.61 0.81 6.77
C SER A 427 -0.82 1.37 6.62
N MET A 428 -1.13 2.47 7.32
CA MET A 428 -2.45 3.09 7.39
C MET A 428 -2.53 4.49 6.75
N ARG A 429 -1.48 5.00 6.12
CA ARG A 429 -1.38 6.40 5.62
C ARG A 429 -1.70 7.46 6.69
N ASP A 430 -1.42 7.17 7.94
CA ASP A 430 -1.67 8.00 9.12
C ASP A 430 -0.41 8.15 9.95
N ALA A 431 -0.20 9.32 10.55
CA ALA A 431 0.97 9.63 11.35
C ALA A 431 1.19 8.63 12.49
N ASP A 432 0.13 8.13 13.14
CA ASP A 432 0.25 7.11 14.18
C ASP A 432 1.00 5.86 13.68
N GLY A 433 0.61 5.35 12.51
CA GLY A 433 1.24 4.18 11.90
C GLY A 433 2.70 4.39 11.50
N GLY A 434 3.09 5.64 11.22
CA GLY A 434 4.46 6.01 10.83
C GLY A 434 5.37 6.39 11.99
N LEU A 435 4.82 6.84 13.11
CA LEU A 435 5.59 7.38 14.23
C LEU A 435 5.57 6.45 15.45
N ARG A 436 4.39 6.02 15.91
CA ARG A 436 4.25 5.31 17.19
C ARG A 436 5.06 4.01 17.23
N GLY A 437 4.84 3.10 16.31
CA GLY A 437 5.52 1.81 16.29
C GLY A 437 7.02 1.88 16.05
N LEU A 438 7.53 2.98 15.47
CA LEU A 438 8.91 3.10 15.04
C LEU A 438 9.79 3.92 16.00
N TYR A 439 9.23 4.91 16.71
CA TYR A 439 10.03 5.92 17.41
C TYR A 439 9.62 6.15 18.87
N THR A 440 8.52 5.56 19.39
CA THR A 440 8.23 5.65 20.82
C THR A 440 9.01 4.62 21.62
N THR A 441 9.29 4.95 22.88
CA THR A 441 10.06 4.09 23.79
C THR A 441 9.41 2.72 23.97
N SER A 442 10.18 1.65 23.87
CA SER A 442 9.67 0.28 23.71
C SER A 442 9.27 -0.43 25.02
N GLU A 443 9.14 0.28 26.13
CA GLU A 443 8.83 -0.32 27.45
C GLU A 443 7.36 -0.79 27.60
N SER A 444 6.47 -0.40 26.68
CA SER A 444 5.02 -0.64 26.81
C SER A 444 4.48 -1.87 26.06
N GLY A 445 5.33 -2.61 25.34
CA GLY A 445 4.91 -3.75 24.52
C GLY A 445 4.05 -3.38 23.28
N LEU A 446 3.80 -2.09 23.04
CA LEU A 446 3.07 -1.58 21.87
C LEU A 446 4.00 -1.21 20.70
N ASN A 447 5.33 -1.30 20.86
CA ASN A 447 6.34 -0.70 19.98
C ASN A 447 7.39 -1.71 19.53
N ASP A 448 6.95 -2.77 18.90
CA ASP A 448 7.84 -3.88 18.52
C ASP A 448 8.77 -3.55 17.33
N ARG A 449 8.70 -2.33 16.77
CA ARG A 449 9.50 -1.90 15.60
C ARG A 449 10.48 -0.76 15.88
N ASN A 450 10.62 -0.34 17.14
CA ASN A 450 11.67 0.61 17.53
C ASN A 450 13.03 -0.09 17.69
N TYR A 451 13.50 -0.72 16.63
CA TYR A 451 14.75 -1.50 16.60
C TYR A 451 15.99 -0.68 16.99
N GLY A 452 15.97 0.64 16.81
CA GLY A 452 17.06 1.54 17.17
C GLY A 452 17.10 1.95 18.63
N PHE A 453 16.16 1.48 19.46
CA PHE A 453 16.05 1.84 20.87
C PHE A 453 16.04 3.35 21.15
N TYR A 454 15.48 4.13 20.19
CA TYR A 454 15.26 5.55 20.39
C TYR A 454 14.31 5.80 21.56
N SER A 455 14.57 6.84 22.35
CA SER A 455 13.73 7.19 23.48
C SER A 455 13.78 8.71 23.70
N ASN A 456 12.62 9.33 23.66
CA ASN A 456 12.43 10.75 23.96
C ASN A 456 11.05 10.94 24.59
N ALA A 457 11.03 11.29 25.88
CA ALA A 457 9.80 11.36 26.66
C ALA A 457 8.77 12.36 26.12
N GLU A 458 9.22 13.47 25.52
CA GLU A 458 8.30 14.45 24.95
C GLU A 458 7.73 13.98 23.60
N ALA A 459 8.55 13.35 22.75
CA ALA A 459 8.05 12.71 21.54
C ALA A 459 7.03 11.62 21.86
N ASP A 460 7.30 10.77 22.86
CA ASP A 460 6.38 9.74 23.34
C ASP A 460 5.04 10.35 23.79
N ARG A 461 5.09 11.39 24.63
CA ARG A 461 3.90 12.09 25.13
C ARG A 461 3.04 12.63 23.99
N LEU A 462 3.66 13.29 23.00
CA LEU A 462 2.98 13.89 21.85
C LEU A 462 2.36 12.82 20.95
N ILE A 463 3.10 11.76 20.64
CA ILE A 463 2.63 10.66 19.77
C ILE A 463 1.45 9.93 20.42
N TYR A 464 1.53 9.60 21.73
CA TYR A 464 0.42 8.94 22.43
C TYR A 464 -0.79 9.86 22.63
N ALA A 465 -0.58 11.16 22.84
CA ALA A 465 -1.66 12.13 22.86
C ALA A 465 -2.35 12.22 21.48
N GLY A 466 -1.58 12.27 20.38
CA GLY A 466 -2.11 12.26 19.03
C GLY A 466 -2.85 10.96 18.68
N MET A 467 -2.41 9.81 19.18
CA MET A 467 -3.13 8.54 19.03
C MET A 467 -4.53 8.59 19.67
N SER A 468 -4.65 9.21 20.84
CA SER A 468 -5.91 9.24 21.62
C SER A 468 -6.80 10.45 21.31
N GLU A 469 -6.30 11.47 20.60
CA GLU A 469 -7.07 12.66 20.21
C GLU A 469 -7.97 12.32 19.00
N THR A 470 -9.26 12.66 19.09
CA THR A 470 -10.25 12.43 18.02
C THR A 470 -10.50 13.67 17.17
N ASN A 471 -10.16 14.86 17.66
CA ASN A 471 -10.21 16.08 16.85
C ASN A 471 -9.04 16.12 15.88
N LYS A 472 -9.30 16.14 14.57
CA LYS A 472 -8.28 16.02 13.52
C LYS A 472 -7.26 17.16 13.53
N GLU A 473 -7.68 18.38 13.79
CA GLU A 473 -6.80 19.57 13.82
C GLU A 473 -5.81 19.49 14.99
N LYS A 474 -6.30 19.23 16.19
CA LYS A 474 -5.44 19.06 17.38
C LYS A 474 -4.50 17.87 17.24
N ARG A 475 -4.99 16.80 16.65
CA ARG A 475 -4.21 15.61 16.39
C ARG A 475 -3.04 15.90 15.43
N ALA A 476 -3.28 16.69 14.36
CA ALA A 476 -2.25 17.14 13.44
C ALA A 476 -1.19 18.00 14.13
N GLU A 477 -1.60 18.93 15.01
CA GLU A 477 -0.68 19.77 15.80
C GLU A 477 0.25 18.92 16.67
N LEU A 478 -0.28 17.92 17.39
CA LEU A 478 0.50 17.02 18.23
C LEU A 478 1.55 16.25 17.43
N TYR A 479 1.18 15.74 16.24
CA TYR A 479 2.14 15.05 15.39
C TYR A 479 3.16 15.99 14.75
N ALA A 480 2.78 17.22 14.40
CA ALA A 480 3.73 18.22 13.89
C ALA A 480 4.85 18.53 14.90
N GLU A 481 4.49 18.68 16.18
CA GLU A 481 5.48 18.86 17.25
C GLU A 481 6.37 17.61 17.43
N ALA A 482 5.78 16.41 17.40
CA ALA A 482 6.54 15.17 17.47
C ALA A 482 7.50 14.99 16.29
N GLU A 483 7.05 15.25 15.06
CA GLU A 483 7.90 15.21 13.86
C GLU A 483 9.09 16.17 13.95
N LYS A 484 8.87 17.38 14.47
CA LYS A 484 9.95 18.35 14.67
C LYS A 484 11.03 17.81 15.62
N ILE A 485 10.63 17.19 16.73
CA ILE A 485 11.60 16.56 17.66
C ILE A 485 12.37 15.47 16.93
N LEU A 486 11.67 14.52 16.29
CA LEU A 486 12.27 13.35 15.64
C LEU A 486 13.19 13.70 14.47
N TYR A 487 12.95 14.83 13.79
CA TYR A 487 13.68 15.22 12.57
C TYR A 487 14.79 16.26 12.84
N LEU A 488 14.54 17.24 13.69
CA LEU A 488 15.43 18.39 13.90
C LEU A 488 16.10 18.41 15.27
N ASP A 489 15.29 18.29 16.33
CA ASP A 489 15.76 18.58 17.70
C ASP A 489 16.53 17.40 18.29
N ASP A 490 16.04 16.18 18.09
CA ASP A 490 16.64 14.94 18.55
C ASP A 490 16.46 13.81 17.49
N PRO A 491 17.25 13.85 16.39
CA PRO A 491 17.02 12.98 15.25
C PRO A 491 17.01 11.49 15.60
N ALA A 492 15.88 10.82 15.36
CA ALA A 492 15.77 9.36 15.54
C ALA A 492 16.37 8.57 14.37
N ALA A 493 16.52 9.22 13.22
CA ALA A 493 17.06 8.68 11.98
C ALA A 493 17.58 9.81 11.08
N PHE A 494 18.31 9.43 10.03
CA PHE A 494 18.55 10.25 8.86
C PHE A 494 17.61 9.82 7.74
N TRP A 495 16.52 10.58 7.50
CA TRP A 495 15.60 10.35 6.38
C TRP A 495 16.25 10.81 5.09
N LEU A 496 16.51 9.86 4.20
CA LEU A 496 17.27 10.12 2.99
C LEU A 496 16.36 10.61 1.87
N PHE A 497 15.36 9.81 1.51
CA PHE A 497 14.42 10.15 0.44
C PHE A 497 13.07 9.47 0.59
N ASP A 498 12.08 10.06 -0.06
CA ASP A 498 10.76 9.51 -0.29
C ASP A 498 10.69 8.91 -1.69
N MET A 499 9.92 7.86 -1.87
CA MET A 499 9.85 7.12 -3.11
C MET A 499 8.64 7.52 -3.95
N TYR A 500 8.80 7.49 -5.27
CA TYR A 500 7.66 7.47 -6.17
C TYR A 500 7.16 6.03 -6.39
N GLY A 501 5.83 5.89 -6.46
CA GLY A 501 5.19 4.74 -7.08
C GLY A 501 5.14 4.97 -8.59
N MET A 502 5.49 3.94 -9.36
CA MET A 502 5.60 4.08 -10.81
C MET A 502 5.03 2.87 -11.53
N CYS A 503 4.33 3.14 -12.60
CA CYS A 503 4.06 2.15 -13.65
C CYS A 503 4.30 2.76 -15.02
N ALA A 504 4.63 1.93 -16.00
CA ALA A 504 4.63 2.32 -17.40
C ALA A 504 3.61 1.49 -18.16
N MET A 505 2.99 2.09 -19.17
CA MET A 505 1.94 1.46 -19.93
C MET A 505 2.01 1.84 -21.39
N SER A 506 1.52 0.97 -22.25
CA SER A 506 1.30 1.26 -23.67
C SER A 506 0.47 2.53 -23.84
N GLY A 507 0.76 3.37 -24.82
CA GLY A 507 -0.03 4.54 -25.17
C GLY A 507 -1.50 4.24 -25.47
N LYS A 508 -1.83 2.98 -25.76
CA LYS A 508 -3.19 2.47 -25.96
C LYS A 508 -3.98 2.28 -24.67
N VAL A 509 -3.32 2.25 -23.51
CA VAL A 509 -3.94 2.05 -22.21
C VAL A 509 -4.49 3.36 -21.67
N GLU A 510 -5.71 3.32 -21.15
CA GLU A 510 -6.41 4.44 -20.51
C GLU A 510 -6.98 4.00 -19.15
N GLY A 511 -7.15 4.94 -18.20
CA GLY A 511 -7.86 4.72 -16.94
C GLY A 511 -7.12 3.92 -15.87
N VAL A 512 -5.86 3.54 -16.10
CA VAL A 512 -4.98 3.00 -15.06
C VAL A 512 -4.58 4.12 -14.11
N LYS A 513 -4.50 3.83 -12.80
CA LYS A 513 -4.02 4.76 -11.77
C LYS A 513 -2.99 4.09 -10.89
N VAL A 514 -2.13 4.90 -10.27
CA VAL A 514 -1.19 4.45 -9.22
C VAL A 514 -1.52 5.20 -7.94
N SER A 515 -1.65 4.48 -6.85
CA SER A 515 -1.96 5.07 -5.54
C SER A 515 -0.72 5.41 -4.71
N ALA A 516 -0.91 6.17 -3.65
CA ALA A 516 0.15 6.53 -2.70
C ALA A 516 0.76 5.33 -1.94
N ILE A 517 0.17 4.16 -1.98
CA ILE A 517 0.74 2.90 -1.48
C ILE A 517 1.41 2.07 -2.59
N ASN A 518 1.66 2.68 -3.75
CA ASN A 518 2.23 2.04 -4.94
C ASN A 518 1.35 0.90 -5.51
N ASN A 519 0.04 1.01 -5.36
CA ASN A 519 -0.93 0.06 -5.93
C ASN A 519 -1.44 0.57 -7.27
N VAL A 520 -1.41 -0.28 -8.31
CA VAL A 520 -1.94 0.01 -9.66
C VAL A 520 -3.38 -0.46 -9.74
N THR A 521 -4.32 0.41 -10.08
CA THR A 521 -5.74 0.08 -10.16
C THR A 521 -6.25 0.03 -11.60
N PHE A 522 -7.17 -0.90 -11.87
CA PHE A 522 -7.63 -1.23 -13.21
C PHE A 522 -9.16 -1.14 -13.39
N GLU A 523 -9.91 -0.72 -12.38
CA GLU A 523 -11.39 -0.70 -12.42
C GLU A 523 -11.94 0.13 -13.58
N ARG A 524 -11.27 1.23 -13.92
CA ARG A 524 -11.62 2.12 -15.04
C ARG A 524 -10.65 1.97 -16.22
N ALA A 525 -9.77 0.97 -16.19
CA ALA A 525 -8.78 0.76 -17.23
C ALA A 525 -9.36 0.13 -18.48
N ARG A 526 -8.84 0.52 -19.64
CA ARG A 526 -9.17 -0.01 -20.98
C ARG A 526 -7.95 0.00 -21.87
N VAL A 527 -7.91 -0.90 -22.87
CA VAL A 527 -6.85 -0.95 -23.89
C VAL A 527 -7.50 -0.83 -25.27
N LYS A 528 -7.11 0.17 -26.05
CA LYS A 528 -7.52 0.32 -27.45
C LYS A 528 -6.92 -0.79 -28.31
N ASN A 529 -7.69 -1.26 -29.29
CA ASN A 529 -7.24 -2.25 -30.27
C ASN A 529 -6.07 -1.77 -31.14
#